data_4e6bb387b5d180788d610286fe342f84
#
_entry.id   4e6bb387b5d180788d610286fe342f84
#
_cell.length_a   1.000
_cell.length_b   1.000
_cell.length_c   1.000
_cell.angle_alpha   90.00
_cell.angle_beta   90.00
_cell.angle_gamma   90.00
#
_symmetry.space_group_name_H-M   'P 1'
#
loop_
_entity.id
_entity.type
_entity.pdbx_description
1 polymer ?
#
loop_
_entity_poly.entity_id
_entity_poly.type
_entity_poly.pdbx_seq_one_letter_code
_entity_poly.pdbx_strand_id
1 'polypeptide(L)'
;YLAADLGWIDRLEEYGAAGRTGFMPGGATITRPGKRCKRLASDIVFVGQVRAKSSFLEALSPVHRDYCERIVSEKLANPRVSLAAIMSQRPFPGRLPGEDILDEMRQRILWEANTRHRLEIARQLEDLGLVIYGNSAWLDRLPDGPNKERFRGTLPFGKLVHAYRNAVITLNIHSLQTYTCLNVRDFDVPASGGFLLSDWLPRVDDFF
;
A
#
# COMPACT_ATOMS: atom_id res chain seq x y z
N TYR A 1 11.11 -10.31 -19.43
CA TYR A 1 10.34 -9.95 -18.24
C TYR A 1 9.66 -8.60 -18.43
N LEU A 2 8.44 -8.46 -17.95
CA LEU A 2 7.70 -7.18 -17.96
C LEU A 2 7.45 -6.75 -16.51
N ALA A 3 7.78 -5.51 -16.19
CA ALA A 3 7.55 -4.94 -14.87
C ALA A 3 6.79 -3.62 -14.99
N ALA A 4 5.86 -3.39 -14.08
CA ALA A 4 5.09 -2.15 -14.02
C ALA A 4 5.77 -1.05 -13.21
N ASP A 5 6.84 -1.36 -12.49
CA ASP A 5 7.64 -0.42 -11.72
C ASP A 5 9.10 -0.43 -12.21
N LEU A 6 9.64 0.72 -12.55
CA LEU A 6 11.02 0.83 -13.04
C LEU A 6 12.05 0.36 -12.02
N GLY A 7 11.81 0.60 -10.73
CA GLY A 7 12.68 0.10 -9.66
C GLY A 7 12.76 -1.44 -9.61
N TRP A 8 11.75 -2.14 -10.13
CA TRP A 8 11.81 -3.60 -10.30
C TRP A 8 12.58 -4.01 -11.54
N ILE A 9 12.60 -3.20 -12.60
CA ILE A 9 13.42 -3.47 -13.79
C ILE A 9 14.89 -3.48 -13.41
N ASP A 10 15.36 -2.43 -12.73
CA ASP A 10 16.75 -2.34 -12.27
C ASP A 10 17.13 -3.56 -11.43
N ARG A 11 16.24 -3.97 -10.54
CA ARG A 11 16.47 -5.14 -9.68
C ARG A 11 16.49 -6.46 -10.45
N LEU A 12 15.64 -6.64 -11.45
CA LEU A 12 15.66 -7.81 -12.32
C LEU A 12 16.95 -7.89 -13.16
N GLU A 13 17.47 -6.74 -13.55
CA GLU A 13 18.74 -6.64 -14.29
C GLU A 13 19.94 -7.02 -13.43
N GLU A 14 19.95 -6.61 -12.14
CA GLU A 14 20.92 -7.07 -11.14
C GLU A 14 20.91 -8.60 -10.96
N TYR A 15 19.75 -9.25 -11.10
CA TYR A 15 19.60 -10.70 -11.05
C TYR A 15 19.84 -11.40 -12.40
N GLY A 16 20.49 -10.72 -13.36
CA GLY A 16 20.91 -11.31 -14.63
C GLY A 16 19.85 -11.28 -15.73
N ALA A 17 18.81 -10.46 -15.59
CA ALA A 17 17.81 -10.24 -16.63
C ALA A 17 18.13 -9.08 -17.57
N ALA A 18 19.37 -8.56 -17.53
CA ALA A 18 19.78 -7.40 -18.34
C ALA A 18 19.45 -7.59 -19.84
N GLY A 19 18.86 -6.55 -20.45
CA GLY A 19 18.41 -6.57 -21.84
C GLY A 19 17.22 -7.49 -22.13
N ARG A 20 16.62 -8.11 -21.12
CA ARG A 20 15.43 -8.97 -21.23
C ARG A 20 14.24 -8.46 -20.42
N THR A 21 14.32 -7.22 -19.96
CA THR A 21 13.30 -6.54 -19.19
C THR A 21 12.63 -5.45 -20.02
N GLY A 22 11.38 -5.14 -19.71
CA GLY A 22 10.62 -4.07 -20.33
C GLY A 22 9.58 -3.50 -19.39
N PHE A 23 9.30 -2.22 -19.53
CA PHE A 23 8.26 -1.55 -18.79
C PHE A 23 6.88 -1.85 -19.42
N MET A 24 5.93 -2.23 -18.58
CA MET A 24 4.51 -2.38 -18.96
C MET A 24 3.66 -1.72 -17.89
N PRO A 25 3.08 -0.55 -18.19
CA PRO A 25 2.22 0.14 -17.23
C PRO A 25 0.96 -0.68 -16.92
N GLY A 26 0.39 -0.44 -15.75
CA GLY A 26 -0.94 -0.90 -15.42
C GLY A 26 -2.02 -0.24 -16.27
N GLY A 27 -3.23 -0.72 -16.16
CA GLY A 27 -4.39 -0.15 -16.83
C GLY A 27 -5.66 -0.40 -16.04
N ALA A 28 -6.79 0.17 -16.49
CA ALA A 28 -8.07 -0.04 -15.87
C ALA A 28 -8.56 -1.48 -16.07
N THR A 29 -9.06 -2.07 -15.00
CA THR A 29 -9.80 -3.33 -15.04
C THR A 29 -11.31 -3.09 -15.15
N ILE A 30 -11.75 -1.88 -14.87
CA ILE A 30 -13.13 -1.42 -14.96
C ILE A 30 -13.35 -0.82 -16.36
N THR A 31 -14.29 -1.39 -17.11
CA THR A 31 -14.59 -1.00 -18.50
C THR A 31 -15.86 -0.17 -18.64
N ARG A 32 -16.61 0.03 -17.57
CA ARG A 32 -17.88 0.77 -17.60
C ARG A 32 -18.05 1.60 -16.33
N PRO A 33 -18.61 2.82 -16.42
CA PRO A 33 -18.91 3.62 -15.25
C PRO A 33 -19.83 2.93 -14.27
N GLY A 34 -19.61 3.19 -12.98
CA GLY A 34 -20.45 2.70 -11.90
C GLY A 34 -21.85 3.33 -11.93
N LYS A 35 -22.82 2.62 -11.38
CA LYS A 35 -24.17 3.16 -11.18
C LYS A 35 -24.24 4.01 -9.93
N ARG A 36 -25.01 5.10 -9.96
CA ARG A 36 -25.33 5.89 -8.78
C ARG A 36 -26.19 5.06 -7.81
N CYS A 37 -25.81 5.03 -6.54
CA CYS A 37 -26.49 4.27 -5.51
C CYS A 37 -26.33 4.97 -4.16
N LYS A 38 -27.40 5.57 -3.63
CA LYS A 38 -27.39 6.30 -2.34
C LYS A 38 -26.83 5.45 -1.18
N ARG A 39 -27.03 4.13 -1.20
CA ARG A 39 -26.55 3.21 -0.17
C ARG A 39 -25.02 3.10 -0.09
N LEU A 40 -24.32 3.45 -1.17
CA LEU A 40 -22.87 3.46 -1.27
C LEU A 40 -22.29 4.89 -1.22
N ALA A 41 -23.14 5.90 -1.02
CA ALA A 41 -22.68 7.27 -0.92
C ALA A 41 -21.80 7.45 0.32
N SER A 42 -20.66 8.07 0.17
CA SER A 42 -19.70 8.42 1.21
C SER A 42 -18.93 9.67 0.82
N ASP A 43 -18.47 10.43 1.81
CA ASP A 43 -17.61 11.59 1.55
C ASP A 43 -16.25 11.11 1.07
N ILE A 44 -15.59 10.27 1.84
CA ILE A 44 -14.31 9.68 1.47
C ILE A 44 -14.41 8.16 1.54
N VAL A 45 -13.91 7.47 0.53
CA VAL A 45 -13.78 6.01 0.54
C VAL A 45 -12.32 5.60 0.35
N PHE A 46 -11.87 4.64 1.13
CA PHE A 46 -10.63 3.93 0.91
C PHE A 46 -10.91 2.43 0.73
N VAL A 47 -10.35 1.84 -0.31
CA VAL A 47 -10.41 0.40 -0.55
C VAL A 47 -9.00 -0.16 -0.53
N GLY A 48 -8.66 -0.92 0.50
CA GLY A 48 -7.32 -1.47 0.63
C GLY A 48 -7.18 -2.40 1.82
N GLN A 49 -6.09 -3.14 1.83
CA GLN A 49 -5.80 -4.12 2.88
C GLN A 49 -4.71 -3.61 3.81
N VAL A 50 -4.75 -4.05 5.06
CA VAL A 50 -3.65 -3.98 6.02
C VAL A 50 -3.25 -5.39 6.44
N ARG A 51 -2.13 -5.52 7.13
CA ARG A 51 -1.68 -6.81 7.66
C ARG A 51 -1.92 -6.87 9.17
N ALA A 52 -2.29 -8.05 9.64
CA ALA A 52 -2.28 -8.35 11.08
C ALA A 52 -0.85 -8.18 11.65
N LYS A 53 -0.74 -8.06 12.95
CA LYS A 53 0.56 -8.06 13.63
C LYS A 53 1.37 -9.30 13.22
N SER A 54 2.65 -9.12 13.01
CA SER A 54 3.53 -10.19 12.54
C SER A 54 4.05 -11.02 13.71
N SER A 55 3.59 -12.25 13.83
CA SER A 55 4.14 -13.21 14.80
C SER A 55 5.65 -13.44 14.59
N PHE A 56 6.13 -13.36 13.35
CA PHE A 56 7.56 -13.42 13.05
C PHE A 56 8.34 -12.28 13.71
N LEU A 57 7.89 -11.02 13.57
CA LEU A 57 8.54 -9.88 14.21
C LEU A 57 8.45 -9.95 15.74
N GLU A 58 7.34 -10.44 16.26
CA GLU A 58 7.14 -10.63 17.70
C GLU A 58 8.06 -11.73 18.30
N ALA A 59 8.39 -12.75 17.51
CA ALA A 59 9.27 -13.84 17.93
C ALA A 59 10.76 -13.49 17.87
N LEU A 60 11.14 -12.36 17.27
CA LEU A 60 12.53 -11.92 17.23
C LEU A 60 13.05 -11.58 18.63
N SER A 61 14.38 -11.72 18.82
CA SER A 61 15.03 -11.22 20.03
C SER A 61 14.78 -9.71 20.19
N PRO A 62 14.82 -9.16 21.41
CA PRO A 62 14.59 -7.72 21.63
C PRO A 62 15.48 -6.83 20.76
N VAL A 63 16.76 -7.15 20.61
CA VAL A 63 17.71 -6.38 19.78
C VAL A 63 17.32 -6.37 18.30
N HIS A 64 16.90 -7.52 17.76
CA HIS A 64 16.47 -7.62 16.38
C HIS A 64 15.10 -6.96 16.15
N ARG A 65 14.22 -7.03 17.14
CA ARG A 65 12.94 -6.33 17.11
C ARG A 65 13.12 -4.82 17.08
N ASP A 66 13.98 -4.28 17.93
CA ASP A 66 14.33 -2.86 17.96
C ASP A 66 14.97 -2.40 16.66
N TYR A 67 15.78 -3.25 16.03
CA TYR A 67 16.31 -2.99 14.70
C TYR A 67 15.16 -2.87 13.66
N CYS A 68 14.26 -3.84 13.61
CA CYS A 68 13.12 -3.81 12.69
C CYS A 68 12.24 -2.58 12.92
N GLU A 69 11.95 -2.21 14.17
CA GLU A 69 11.16 -1.03 14.51
C GLU A 69 11.83 0.27 14.05
N ARG A 70 13.14 0.39 14.17
CA ARG A 70 13.89 1.54 13.63
C ARG A 70 13.80 1.60 12.12
N ILE A 71 13.97 0.48 11.43
CA ILE A 71 13.84 0.43 9.96
C ILE A 71 12.43 0.78 9.50
N VAL A 72 11.39 0.29 10.18
CA VAL A 72 9.99 0.67 9.91
C VAL A 72 9.81 2.18 10.07
N SER A 73 10.31 2.76 11.15
CA SER A 73 10.20 4.19 11.44
C SER A 73 10.91 5.04 10.39
N GLU A 74 12.12 4.63 9.98
CA GLU A 74 12.86 5.32 8.92
C GLU A 74 12.16 5.19 7.55
N LYS A 75 11.57 4.04 7.26
CA LYS A 75 10.79 3.85 6.02
C LYS A 75 9.54 4.74 5.98
N LEU A 76 8.89 4.94 7.12
CA LEU A 76 7.76 5.86 7.25
C LEU A 76 8.17 7.33 7.08
N ALA A 77 9.32 7.70 7.65
CA ALA A 77 9.87 9.05 7.49
C ALA A 77 10.39 9.33 6.07
N ASN A 78 10.80 8.28 5.35
CA ASN A 78 11.37 8.37 4.01
C ASN A 78 10.64 7.42 3.04
N PRO A 79 9.37 7.66 2.73
CA PRO A 79 8.51 6.71 2.02
C PRO A 79 9.00 6.38 0.59
N ARG A 80 9.80 7.24 -0.02
CA ARG A 80 10.34 7.06 -1.38
C ARG A 80 11.73 6.42 -1.42
N VAL A 81 12.43 6.32 -0.28
CA VAL A 81 13.73 5.65 -0.22
C VAL A 81 13.51 4.14 -0.17
N SER A 82 14.29 3.39 -0.96
CA SER A 82 14.18 1.92 -0.97
C SER A 82 14.52 1.33 0.39
N LEU A 83 13.86 0.22 0.76
CA LEU A 83 14.17 -0.48 2.00
C LEU A 83 15.63 -0.95 2.02
N ALA A 84 16.16 -1.41 0.88
CA ALA A 84 17.55 -1.83 0.76
C ALA A 84 18.51 -0.67 1.08
N ALA A 85 18.25 0.53 0.56
CA ALA A 85 19.05 1.71 0.86
C ALA A 85 18.99 2.11 2.33
N ILE A 86 17.82 2.02 2.96
CA ILE A 86 17.69 2.28 4.42
C ILE A 86 18.51 1.24 5.22
N MET A 87 18.34 -0.04 4.89
CA MET A 87 19.03 -1.12 5.61
C MET A 87 20.55 -1.09 5.41
N SER A 88 21.04 -0.69 4.23
CA SER A 88 22.50 -0.57 3.97
C SER A 88 23.16 0.50 4.83
N GLN A 89 22.43 1.53 5.24
CA GLN A 89 22.93 2.58 6.14
C GLN A 89 22.81 2.20 7.64
N ARG A 90 22.23 1.07 7.94
CA ARG A 90 21.99 0.60 9.31
C ARG A 90 22.55 -0.80 9.47
N PRO A 91 23.72 -0.95 10.11
CA PRO A 91 24.32 -2.27 10.32
C PRO A 91 23.37 -3.15 11.13
N PHE A 92 23.22 -4.39 10.68
CA PHE A 92 22.42 -5.38 11.39
C PHE A 92 23.11 -5.73 12.73
N PRO A 93 22.39 -5.79 13.84
CA PRO A 93 22.98 -6.09 15.13
C PRO A 93 23.40 -7.56 15.21
N GLY A 94 24.69 -7.80 15.31
CA GLY A 94 25.26 -9.14 15.39
C GLY A 94 25.49 -9.81 14.05
N ARG A 95 25.44 -11.15 14.02
CA ARG A 95 25.63 -11.92 12.79
C ARG A 95 24.39 -11.82 11.90
N LEU A 96 24.59 -11.53 10.63
CA LEU A 96 23.51 -11.57 9.64
C LEU A 96 22.87 -12.95 9.60
N PRO A 97 21.53 -13.02 9.61
CA PRO A 97 20.81 -14.28 9.39
C PRO A 97 21.03 -14.79 7.96
N GLY A 98 20.65 -16.04 7.72
CA GLY A 98 20.60 -16.56 6.35
C GLY A 98 19.68 -15.74 5.45
N GLU A 99 19.91 -15.78 4.15
CA GLU A 99 19.20 -14.92 3.18
C GLU A 99 17.68 -15.09 3.24
N ASP A 100 17.19 -16.33 3.43
CA ASP A 100 15.75 -16.60 3.56
C ASP A 100 15.12 -15.86 4.76
N ILE A 101 15.80 -15.82 5.90
CA ILE A 101 15.34 -15.09 7.09
C ILE A 101 15.41 -13.59 6.87
N LEU A 102 16.45 -13.14 6.19
CA LEU A 102 16.62 -11.72 5.87
C LEU A 102 15.53 -11.23 4.91
N ASP A 103 15.17 -12.02 3.91
CA ASP A 103 14.09 -11.70 2.98
C ASP A 103 12.72 -11.70 3.67
N GLU A 104 12.47 -12.65 4.55
CA GLU A 104 11.26 -12.64 5.39
C GLU A 104 11.20 -11.38 6.26
N MET A 105 12.31 -10.99 6.89
CA MET A 105 12.39 -9.76 7.66
C MET A 105 12.10 -8.52 6.81
N ARG A 106 12.72 -8.40 5.63
CA ARG A 106 12.48 -7.32 4.67
C ARG A 106 11.00 -7.20 4.31
N GLN A 107 10.38 -8.33 4.01
CA GLN A 107 8.96 -8.40 3.68
C GLN A 107 8.07 -7.97 4.85
N ARG A 108 8.35 -8.45 6.06
CA ARG A 108 7.57 -8.12 7.26
C ARG A 108 7.71 -6.64 7.65
N ILE A 109 8.90 -6.09 7.54
CA ILE A 109 9.17 -4.66 7.74
C ILE A 109 8.33 -3.82 6.75
N LEU A 110 8.34 -4.16 5.46
CA LEU A 110 7.55 -3.44 4.45
C LEU A 110 6.05 -3.56 4.71
N TRP A 111 5.56 -4.72 5.10
CA TRP A 111 4.14 -4.90 5.41
C TRP A 111 3.71 -4.10 6.65
N GLU A 112 4.54 -4.06 7.67
CA GLU A 112 4.29 -3.28 8.87
C GLU A 112 4.32 -1.78 8.57
N ALA A 113 5.31 -1.30 7.82
CA ALA A 113 5.40 0.09 7.39
C ALA A 113 4.17 0.50 6.56
N ASN A 114 3.77 -0.31 5.57
CA ASN A 114 2.55 -0.06 4.78
C ASN A 114 1.29 -0.01 5.64
N THR A 115 1.19 -0.90 6.63
CA THR A 115 0.04 -0.94 7.53
C THR A 115 -0.01 0.32 8.37
N ARG A 116 1.09 0.70 9.03
CA ARG A 116 1.16 1.93 9.85
C ARG A 116 0.90 3.19 9.04
N HIS A 117 1.42 3.27 7.82
CA HIS A 117 1.17 4.39 6.92
C HIS A 117 -0.33 4.56 6.64
N ARG A 118 -1.03 3.48 6.30
CA ARG A 118 -2.47 3.50 6.05
C ARG A 118 -3.29 3.82 7.29
N LEU A 119 -2.90 3.28 8.45
CA LEU A 119 -3.55 3.59 9.72
C LEU A 119 -3.40 5.05 10.11
N GLU A 120 -2.22 5.63 9.90
CA GLU A 120 -1.98 7.04 10.20
C GLU A 120 -2.80 7.97 9.32
N ILE A 121 -2.87 7.69 8.00
CA ILE A 121 -3.73 8.46 7.10
C ILE A 121 -5.21 8.30 7.50
N ALA A 122 -5.64 7.08 7.82
CA ALA A 122 -7.01 6.85 8.27
C ALA A 122 -7.33 7.65 9.55
N ARG A 123 -6.39 7.71 10.50
CA ARG A 123 -6.53 8.52 11.72
C ARG A 123 -6.69 10.01 11.42
N GLN A 124 -5.88 10.54 10.50
CA GLN A 124 -5.95 11.96 10.10
C GLN A 124 -7.26 12.33 9.40
N LEU A 125 -7.92 11.35 8.77
CA LEU A 125 -9.18 11.55 8.05
C LEU A 125 -10.42 11.11 8.85
N GLU A 126 -10.27 10.80 10.12
CA GLU A 126 -11.33 10.25 10.96
C GLU A 126 -12.56 11.16 11.02
N ASP A 127 -12.35 12.45 11.21
CA ASP A 127 -13.42 13.46 11.32
C ASP A 127 -14.04 13.81 9.96
N LEU A 128 -13.42 13.39 8.87
CA LEU A 128 -13.88 13.67 7.51
C LEU A 128 -14.78 12.58 6.90
N GLY A 129 -15.26 11.66 7.72
CA GLY A 129 -16.24 10.66 7.25
C GLY A 129 -15.66 9.54 6.40
N LEU A 130 -14.39 9.18 6.60
CA LEU A 130 -13.72 8.10 5.88
C LEU A 130 -14.44 6.76 6.07
N VAL A 131 -14.84 6.14 4.97
CA VAL A 131 -15.35 4.76 4.92
C VAL A 131 -14.26 3.83 4.41
N ILE A 132 -13.99 2.76 5.14
CA ILE A 132 -12.92 1.82 4.81
C ILE A 132 -13.52 0.48 4.36
N TYR A 133 -13.11 0.00 3.18
CA TYR A 133 -13.31 -1.37 2.73
C TYR A 133 -11.98 -2.11 2.68
N GLY A 134 -11.95 -3.31 3.27
CA GLY A 134 -10.72 -4.09 3.34
C GLY A 134 -10.88 -5.42 4.07
N ASN A 135 -9.78 -6.09 4.35
CA ASN A 135 -9.74 -7.33 5.10
C ASN A 135 -9.98 -7.10 6.61
N SER A 136 -10.30 -8.18 7.34
CA SER A 136 -10.60 -8.13 8.78
C SER A 136 -9.45 -7.62 9.65
N ALA A 137 -8.20 -7.68 9.18
CA ALA A 137 -7.06 -7.15 9.91
C ALA A 137 -7.18 -5.65 10.26
N TRP A 138 -8.02 -4.90 9.55
CA TRP A 138 -8.35 -3.52 9.93
C TRP A 138 -8.96 -3.43 11.32
N LEU A 139 -9.87 -4.36 11.69
CA LEU A 139 -10.54 -4.38 12.99
C LEU A 139 -9.55 -4.60 14.14
N ASP A 140 -8.49 -5.37 13.90
CA ASP A 140 -7.45 -5.66 14.89
C ASP A 140 -6.43 -4.52 15.03
N ARG A 141 -6.34 -3.66 14.02
CA ARG A 141 -5.31 -2.61 13.92
C ARG A 141 -5.87 -1.21 14.18
N LEU A 142 -7.14 -0.96 13.89
CA LEU A 142 -7.80 0.32 14.19
C LEU A 142 -8.09 0.41 15.70
N PRO A 143 -7.82 1.57 16.31
CA PRO A 143 -8.35 1.85 17.65
C PRO A 143 -9.88 1.90 17.61
N ASP A 144 -10.51 1.79 18.79
CA ASP A 144 -11.93 2.06 18.90
C ASP A 144 -12.22 3.52 18.55
N GLY A 145 -13.24 3.75 17.74
CA GLY A 145 -13.58 5.07 17.25
C GLY A 145 -14.26 5.08 15.89
N PRO A 146 -14.49 6.27 15.32
CA PRO A 146 -15.28 6.45 14.09
C PRO A 146 -14.80 5.65 12.89
N ASN A 147 -13.49 5.50 12.69
CA ASN A 147 -12.95 4.69 11.58
C ASN A 147 -13.30 3.21 11.70
N LYS A 148 -13.29 2.67 12.93
CA LYS A 148 -13.66 1.28 13.18
C LYS A 148 -15.16 1.06 12.96
N GLU A 149 -15.98 2.01 13.36
CA GLU A 149 -17.43 2.00 13.14
C GLU A 149 -17.81 2.11 11.65
N ARG A 150 -17.01 2.85 10.87
CA ARG A 150 -17.20 3.04 9.42
C ARG A 150 -16.51 1.97 8.57
N PHE A 151 -15.83 1.01 9.17
CA PHE A 151 -15.30 -0.15 8.45
C PHE A 151 -16.44 -1.03 7.92
N ARG A 152 -16.37 -1.43 6.65
CA ARG A 152 -17.44 -2.14 5.94
C ARG A 152 -17.03 -3.53 5.45
N GLY A 153 -15.85 -4.01 5.85
CA GLY A 153 -15.36 -5.32 5.41
C GLY A 153 -14.95 -5.37 3.95
N THR A 154 -14.83 -6.55 3.41
CA THR A 154 -14.38 -6.77 2.03
C THR A 154 -15.48 -6.42 1.04
N LEU A 155 -15.14 -5.61 0.04
CA LEU A 155 -16.05 -5.28 -1.05
C LEU A 155 -15.79 -6.24 -2.23
N PRO A 156 -16.80 -6.97 -2.72
CA PRO A 156 -16.67 -7.79 -3.91
C PRO A 156 -16.24 -6.97 -5.13
N PHE A 157 -15.39 -7.55 -6.00
CA PHE A 157 -14.84 -6.85 -7.18
C PHE A 157 -15.92 -6.16 -8.02
N GLY A 158 -17.01 -6.84 -8.34
CA GLY A 158 -18.11 -6.28 -9.11
C GLY A 158 -18.85 -5.10 -8.45
N LYS A 159 -18.60 -4.83 -7.16
CA LYS A 159 -19.16 -3.67 -6.45
C LYS A 159 -18.17 -2.52 -6.31
N LEU A 160 -16.89 -2.72 -6.61
CA LEU A 160 -15.86 -1.69 -6.53
C LEU A 160 -16.21 -0.47 -7.38
N VAL A 161 -16.60 -0.70 -8.64
CA VAL A 161 -17.01 0.34 -9.57
C VAL A 161 -18.12 1.24 -9.02
N HIS A 162 -19.04 0.66 -8.27
CA HIS A 162 -20.14 1.42 -7.66
C HIS A 162 -19.68 2.21 -6.43
N ALA A 163 -18.80 1.64 -5.61
CA ALA A 163 -18.21 2.35 -4.47
C ALA A 163 -17.42 3.58 -4.95
N TYR A 164 -16.55 3.41 -5.93
CA TYR A 164 -15.77 4.51 -6.52
C TYR A 164 -16.67 5.60 -7.13
N ARG A 165 -17.73 5.22 -7.83
CA ARG A 165 -18.67 6.17 -8.46
C ARG A 165 -19.50 6.96 -7.46
N ASN A 166 -19.73 6.46 -6.27
CA ASN A 166 -20.64 7.04 -5.28
C ASN A 166 -19.93 7.75 -4.12
N ALA A 167 -18.62 7.65 -4.02
CA ALA A 167 -17.83 8.48 -3.13
C ALA A 167 -17.64 9.88 -3.71
N VAL A 168 -17.58 10.90 -2.86
CA VAL A 168 -17.15 12.24 -3.27
C VAL A 168 -15.66 12.17 -3.62
N ILE A 169 -14.87 11.54 -2.75
CA ILE A 169 -13.42 11.31 -2.95
C ILE A 169 -13.13 9.82 -2.76
N THR A 170 -12.46 9.22 -3.74
CA THR A 170 -11.81 7.92 -3.54
C THR A 170 -10.34 8.14 -3.26
N LEU A 171 -9.91 7.73 -2.08
CA LEU A 171 -8.53 7.84 -1.66
C LEU A 171 -7.72 6.65 -2.17
N ASN A 172 -6.56 6.92 -2.78
CA ASN A 172 -5.56 5.92 -3.12
C ASN A 172 -4.28 6.17 -2.32
N ILE A 173 -3.82 5.15 -1.64
CA ILE A 173 -2.56 5.15 -0.88
C ILE A 173 -1.71 4.05 -1.49
N HIS A 174 -0.65 4.44 -2.19
CA HIS A 174 0.29 3.49 -2.77
C HIS A 174 1.06 2.72 -1.70
N SER A 175 1.53 1.55 -2.09
CA SER A 175 2.44 0.78 -1.24
C SER A 175 3.80 1.46 -1.16
N LEU A 176 4.41 1.46 0.01
CA LEU A 176 5.74 2.01 0.23
C LEU A 176 6.88 1.25 -0.50
N GLN A 177 6.55 0.13 -1.12
CA GLN A 177 7.44 -0.61 -2.01
C GLN A 177 7.30 -0.20 -3.48
N THR A 178 6.36 0.68 -3.79
CA THR A 178 6.10 1.19 -5.13
C THR A 178 6.79 2.55 -5.27
N TYR A 179 7.65 2.71 -6.26
CA TYR A 179 8.46 3.91 -6.44
C TYR A 179 8.03 4.75 -7.64
N THR A 180 7.60 4.11 -8.71
CA THR A 180 7.24 4.77 -9.97
C THR A 180 5.93 4.28 -10.56
N CYS A 181 5.46 3.10 -10.15
CA CYS A 181 4.30 2.43 -10.74
C CYS A 181 2.99 3.00 -10.18
N LEU A 182 2.08 3.33 -11.07
CA LEU A 182 0.68 3.53 -10.73
C LEU A 182 0.00 2.18 -10.50
N ASN A 183 -0.85 2.10 -9.50
CA ASN A 183 -1.61 0.88 -9.22
C ASN A 183 -2.95 0.87 -9.99
N VAL A 184 -3.64 -0.25 -9.97
CA VAL A 184 -4.92 -0.43 -10.66
C VAL A 184 -5.96 0.64 -10.27
N ARG A 185 -5.95 1.14 -9.04
CA ARG A 185 -6.92 2.17 -8.60
C ARG A 185 -6.74 3.51 -9.29
N ASP A 186 -5.51 3.85 -9.68
CA ASP A 186 -5.25 5.09 -10.42
C ASP A 186 -6.02 5.13 -11.74
N PHE A 187 -6.29 3.97 -12.32
CA PHE A 187 -7.04 3.82 -13.55
C PHE A 187 -8.52 3.45 -13.31
N ASP A 188 -8.80 2.55 -12.38
CA ASP A 188 -10.14 2.05 -12.11
C ASP A 188 -11.08 3.12 -11.54
N VAL A 189 -10.57 4.01 -10.70
CA VAL A 189 -11.40 5.06 -10.11
C VAL A 189 -11.90 6.05 -11.17
N PRO A 190 -11.05 6.64 -12.02
CA PRO A 190 -11.50 7.49 -13.12
C PRO A 190 -12.40 6.72 -14.11
N ALA A 191 -12.05 5.48 -14.49
CA ALA A 191 -12.86 4.66 -15.39
C ALA A 191 -14.26 4.35 -14.83
N SER A 192 -14.41 4.30 -13.50
CA SER A 192 -15.74 4.16 -12.86
C SER A 192 -16.53 5.45 -12.86
N GLY A 193 -15.94 6.58 -13.21
CA GLY A 193 -16.48 7.94 -13.10
C GLY A 193 -16.43 8.50 -11.68
N GLY A 194 -15.53 8.00 -10.84
CA GLY A 194 -15.22 8.52 -9.52
C GLY A 194 -14.13 9.60 -9.56
N PHE A 195 -14.03 10.37 -8.48
CA PHE A 195 -12.92 11.31 -8.27
C PHE A 195 -11.82 10.64 -7.44
N LEU A 196 -10.60 10.65 -7.95
CA LEU A 196 -9.43 10.06 -7.31
C LEU A 196 -8.61 11.14 -6.60
N LEU A 197 -8.29 10.90 -5.34
CA LEU A 197 -7.21 11.60 -4.62
C LEU A 197 -6.13 10.58 -4.30
N SER A 198 -4.95 10.77 -4.85
CA SER A 198 -3.82 9.84 -4.71
C SER A 198 -2.58 10.55 -4.22
N ASP A 199 -1.70 9.84 -3.52
CA ASP A 199 -0.34 10.30 -3.30
C ASP A 199 0.40 10.35 -4.65
N TRP A 200 1.24 11.38 -4.82
CA TRP A 200 1.96 11.59 -6.06
C TRP A 200 3.07 10.55 -6.24
N LEU A 201 3.23 10.06 -7.47
CA LEU A 201 4.32 9.21 -7.92
C LEU A 201 5.00 9.84 -9.15
N PRO A 202 6.31 9.65 -9.36
CA PRO A 202 7.07 10.33 -10.41
C PRO A 202 6.54 10.16 -11.84
N ARG A 203 5.74 9.13 -12.09
CA ARG A 203 5.21 8.86 -13.43
C ARG A 203 3.72 9.12 -13.57
N VAL A 204 3.10 9.79 -12.61
CA VAL A 204 1.67 10.14 -12.73
C VAL A 204 1.42 11.03 -13.96
N ASP A 205 2.35 11.95 -14.25
CA ASP A 205 2.25 12.88 -15.38
C ASP A 205 2.40 12.20 -16.76
N ASP A 206 2.80 10.93 -16.82
CA ASP A 206 2.83 10.15 -18.06
C ASP A 206 1.44 9.66 -18.48
N PHE A 207 0.44 9.72 -17.58
CA PHE A 207 -0.89 9.12 -17.76
C PHE A 207 -2.05 10.09 -17.59
N PHE A 208 -1.84 11.22 -16.89
CA PHE A 208 -2.91 12.18 -16.56
C PHE A 208 -2.50 13.63 -16.81
#